data_9d803c2935ba3dd86ca264b61fd8e11d
#
_entry.id   9d803c2935ba3dd86ca264b61fd8e11d
#
_cell.length_a   1.000
_cell.length_b   1.000
_cell.length_c   1.000
_cell.angle_alpha   90.00
_cell.angle_beta   90.00
_cell.angle_gamma   90.00
#
_symmetry.space_group_name_H-M   'P 1'
#
loop_
_entity.id
_entity.type
_entity.pdbx_description
1 polymer ?
#
loop_
_entity_poly.entity_id
_entity_poly.type
_entity_poly.pdbx_seq_one_letter_code
_entity_poly.pdbx_strand_id
1 'polypeptide(L)'
;AYVHGLLTAHSLISGGGAKKCLVLAGDITSRHSDRRNRNSNMLFGDAGTATLLEYTDELRPSFFITGTRGTCWNKLIAPAGGYSLPMFSDIAGLEITDATGNVWRLCDDIMKGLDVFKFTTDVGPKGIKDILEFSGKSMEYIDYFAFHQANKQIVRTVAMYAGVPGDKYSAETLSLIHISEPTRH
;
A
#
# COMPACT_ATOMS: atom_id res chain seq x y z
N ALA A 1 -0.73 6.06 0.05
CA ALA A 1 -1.33 7.25 0.70
C ALA A 1 -1.01 7.31 2.19
N TYR A 2 -1.19 6.23 2.99
CA TYR A 2 -1.06 6.24 4.45
C TYR A 2 0.31 6.73 4.96
N VAL A 3 1.43 6.16 4.47
CA VAL A 3 2.79 6.55 4.89
C VAL A 3 3.09 8.02 4.55
N HIS A 4 2.61 8.53 3.41
CA HIS A 4 2.72 9.96 3.09
C HIS A 4 1.88 10.82 4.02
N GLY A 5 0.70 10.36 4.43
CA GLY A 5 -0.12 11.01 5.44
C GLY A 5 0.62 11.12 6.79
N LEU A 6 1.28 10.04 7.22
CA LEU A 6 2.11 10.04 8.42
C LEU A 6 3.29 11.01 8.31
N LEU A 7 4.01 11.01 7.19
CA LEU A 7 5.10 11.94 6.93
C LEU A 7 4.63 13.40 7.00
N THR A 8 3.50 13.71 6.35
CA THR A 8 2.93 15.07 6.35
C THR A 8 2.52 15.50 7.76
N ALA A 9 1.80 14.65 8.49
CA ALA A 9 1.38 14.93 9.86
C ALA A 9 2.57 15.12 10.80
N HIS A 10 3.58 14.25 10.68
CA HIS A 10 4.82 14.37 11.46
C HIS A 10 5.54 15.69 11.15
N SER A 11 5.64 16.07 9.88
CA SER A 11 6.28 17.32 9.46
C SER A 11 5.55 18.56 10.00
N LEU A 12 4.21 18.56 10.00
CA LEU A 12 3.40 19.63 10.57
C LEU A 12 3.59 19.77 12.08
N ILE A 13 3.64 18.65 12.80
CA ILE A 13 3.85 18.65 14.25
C ILE A 13 5.27 19.11 14.58
N SER A 14 6.28 18.53 13.92
CA SER A 14 7.70 18.86 14.17
C SER A 14 8.04 20.32 13.78
N GLY A 15 7.37 20.86 12.76
CA GLY A 15 7.49 22.26 12.35
C GLY A 15 6.70 23.25 13.20
N GLY A 16 5.99 22.79 14.23
CA GLY A 16 5.19 23.63 15.13
C GLY A 16 3.87 24.11 14.53
N GLY A 17 3.49 23.63 13.33
CA GLY A 17 2.24 24.00 12.66
C GLY A 17 0.99 23.39 13.29
N ALA A 18 1.16 22.28 14.02
CA ALA A 18 0.08 21.61 14.74
C ALA A 18 0.60 20.90 15.98
N LYS A 19 -0.24 20.72 16.99
CA LYS A 19 0.05 19.87 18.16
C LYS A 19 -0.56 18.47 18.03
N LYS A 20 -1.63 18.34 17.25
CA LYS A 20 -2.35 17.09 17.01
C LYS A 20 -2.74 17.03 15.53
N CYS A 21 -2.51 15.90 14.90
CA CYS A 21 -2.92 15.62 13.53
C CYS A 21 -3.69 14.30 13.48
N LEU A 22 -4.85 14.30 12.85
CA LEU A 22 -5.60 13.08 12.55
C LEU A 22 -5.39 12.71 11.09
N VAL A 23 -4.73 11.59 10.85
CA VAL A 23 -4.54 11.02 9.50
C VAL A 23 -5.68 10.06 9.21
N LEU A 24 -6.50 10.40 8.22
CA LEU A 24 -7.57 9.55 7.71
C LEU A 24 -7.09 8.92 6.40
N ALA A 25 -7.15 7.60 6.31
CA ALA A 25 -6.83 6.88 5.09
C ALA A 25 -7.88 5.80 4.85
N GLY A 26 -8.42 5.76 3.64
CA GLY A 26 -9.42 4.77 3.28
C GLY A 26 -9.69 4.75 1.79
N ASP A 27 -10.08 3.57 1.31
CA ASP A 27 -10.43 3.31 -0.08
C ASP A 27 -11.66 2.41 -0.16
N ILE A 28 -12.47 2.61 -1.20
CA ILE A 28 -13.61 1.75 -1.56
C ILE A 28 -13.27 1.09 -2.89
N THR A 29 -12.29 0.19 -2.87
CA THR A 29 -11.74 -0.47 -4.05
C THR A 29 -12.75 -1.41 -4.70
N SER A 30 -13.72 -1.93 -3.93
CA SER A 30 -14.81 -2.76 -4.46
C SER A 30 -15.63 -2.09 -5.56
N ARG A 31 -15.64 -0.75 -5.63
CA ARG A 31 -16.29 0.02 -6.69
C ARG A 31 -15.53 0.07 -8.01
N HIS A 32 -14.22 -0.19 -7.96
CA HIS A 32 -13.29 -0.15 -9.09
C HIS A 32 -12.81 -1.54 -9.50
N SER A 33 -13.54 -2.59 -9.15
CA SER A 33 -13.20 -3.96 -9.51
C SER A 33 -14.44 -4.70 -10.01
N ASP A 34 -14.40 -5.15 -11.25
CA ASP A 34 -15.41 -6.09 -11.76
C ASP A 34 -15.19 -7.46 -11.11
N ARG A 35 -16.26 -8.13 -10.68
CA ARG A 35 -16.20 -9.47 -10.06
C ARG A 35 -15.60 -10.53 -10.99
N ARG A 36 -15.61 -10.30 -12.29
CA ARG A 36 -15.01 -11.16 -13.32
C ARG A 36 -13.53 -10.87 -13.54
N ASN A 37 -13.01 -9.75 -13.00
CA ASN A 37 -11.59 -9.40 -13.06
C ASN A 37 -10.80 -10.19 -12.01
N ARG A 38 -10.31 -11.36 -12.41
CA ARG A 38 -9.56 -12.27 -11.52
C ARG A 38 -8.23 -11.71 -11.04
N ASN A 39 -7.70 -10.67 -11.70
CA ASN A 39 -6.40 -10.07 -11.35
C ASN A 39 -6.50 -9.07 -10.19
N SER A 40 -7.66 -8.48 -9.96
CA SER A 40 -7.86 -7.46 -8.93
C SER A 40 -8.92 -7.83 -7.88
N ASN A 41 -10.05 -8.39 -8.31
CA ASN A 41 -11.21 -8.61 -7.43
C ASN A 41 -10.93 -9.50 -6.19
N MET A 42 -9.99 -10.41 -6.27
CA MET A 42 -9.64 -11.32 -5.15
C MET A 42 -8.56 -10.75 -4.22
N LEU A 43 -7.99 -9.58 -4.56
CA LEU A 43 -6.86 -9.00 -3.82
C LEU A 43 -7.24 -7.75 -3.03
N PHE A 44 -8.22 -6.99 -3.51
CA PHE A 44 -8.58 -5.70 -2.94
C PHE A 44 -9.86 -5.79 -2.12
N GLY A 45 -9.91 -5.03 -1.04
CA GLY A 45 -11.07 -4.85 -0.18
C GLY A 45 -11.23 -3.39 0.23
N ASP A 46 -12.36 -3.08 0.83
CA ASP A 46 -12.67 -1.76 1.34
C ASP A 46 -12.17 -1.64 2.77
N ALA A 47 -11.53 -0.52 3.08
CA ALA A 47 -11.05 -0.24 4.42
C ALA A 47 -10.97 1.26 4.69
N GLY A 48 -11.14 1.63 5.96
CA GLY A 48 -10.92 2.99 6.45
C GLY A 48 -10.20 2.96 7.79
N THR A 49 -9.21 3.83 7.95
CA THR A 49 -8.43 3.95 9.17
C THR A 49 -8.29 5.39 9.61
N ALA A 50 -8.15 5.59 10.92
CA ALA A 50 -7.86 6.87 11.53
C ALA A 50 -6.67 6.72 12.49
N THR A 51 -5.65 7.57 12.33
CA THR A 51 -4.45 7.57 13.16
C THR A 51 -4.22 8.96 13.73
N LEU A 52 -4.25 9.07 15.04
CA LEU A 52 -3.94 10.31 15.75
C LEU A 52 -2.44 10.38 16.05
N LEU A 53 -1.81 11.47 15.62
CA LEU A 53 -0.45 11.85 16.02
C LEU A 53 -0.54 13.05 16.95
N GLU A 54 0.25 13.05 18.01
CA GLU A 54 0.29 14.11 19.00
C GLU A 54 1.74 14.50 19.29
N TYR A 55 1.96 15.79 19.51
CA TYR A 55 3.24 16.33 19.96
C TYR A 55 3.61 15.75 21.34
N THR A 56 4.88 15.43 21.51
CA THR A 56 5.45 15.08 22.80
C THR A 56 6.80 15.79 22.98
N ASP A 57 7.12 16.15 24.20
CA ASP A 57 8.43 16.71 24.56
C ASP A 57 9.51 15.61 24.64
N GLU A 58 9.13 14.33 24.67
CA GLU A 58 10.07 13.22 24.62
C GLU A 58 10.66 13.07 23.22
N LEU A 59 11.96 12.89 23.13
CA LEU A 59 12.64 12.63 21.86
C LEU A 59 12.27 11.24 21.32
N ARG A 60 11.39 11.21 20.32
CA ARG A 60 10.96 9.99 19.61
C ARG A 60 11.20 10.16 18.12
N PRO A 61 12.41 9.93 17.63
CA PRO A 61 12.73 10.17 16.22
C PRO A 61 11.97 9.21 15.32
N SER A 62 11.42 9.75 14.24
CA SER A 62 10.81 8.98 13.15
C SER A 62 11.58 9.23 11.87
N PHE A 63 11.85 8.17 11.12
CA PHE A 63 12.59 8.24 9.87
C PHE A 63 11.68 7.87 8.71
N PHE A 64 11.78 8.60 7.60
CA PHE A 64 10.99 8.38 6.40
C PHE A 64 11.89 8.38 5.18
N ILE A 65 11.66 7.42 4.29
CA ILE A 65 12.22 7.40 2.94
C ILE A 65 11.07 7.28 1.96
N THR A 66 11.08 8.12 0.94
CA THR A 66 10.09 8.08 -0.14
C THR A 66 10.81 8.03 -1.48
N GLY A 67 10.18 7.40 -2.47
CA GLY A 67 10.73 7.33 -3.82
C GLY A 67 9.63 7.14 -4.84
N THR A 68 9.94 7.47 -6.10
CA THR A 68 9.03 7.31 -7.24
C THR A 68 9.78 6.72 -8.42
N ARG A 69 9.16 5.71 -9.05
CA ARG A 69 9.65 5.14 -10.31
C ARG A 69 8.58 5.35 -11.39
N GLY A 70 8.63 6.51 -12.05
CA GLY A 70 7.63 6.91 -13.06
C GLY A 70 7.51 5.96 -14.25
N THR A 71 8.55 5.21 -14.59
CA THR A 71 8.51 4.21 -15.67
C THR A 71 7.57 3.02 -15.39
N CYS A 72 7.09 2.88 -14.16
CA CYS A 72 6.17 1.81 -13.74
C CYS A 72 4.71 2.27 -13.63
N TRP A 73 4.38 3.48 -14.08
CA TRP A 73 3.05 4.10 -13.91
C TRP A 73 1.88 3.25 -14.41
N ASN A 74 2.07 2.45 -15.44
CA ASN A 74 1.04 1.64 -16.11
C ASN A 74 1.01 0.17 -15.63
N LYS A 75 1.65 -0.15 -14.50
CA LYS A 75 1.69 -1.53 -13.97
C LYS A 75 0.51 -1.85 -13.06
N LEU A 76 -0.02 -0.83 -12.41
CA LEU A 76 -1.27 -0.85 -11.65
C LEU A 76 -1.94 0.51 -11.84
N ILE A 77 -3.07 0.54 -12.53
CA ILE A 77 -3.75 1.78 -12.93
C ILE A 77 -5.25 1.54 -13.14
N ALA A 78 -6.07 2.52 -12.77
CA ALA A 78 -7.41 2.69 -13.29
C ALA A 78 -7.36 3.76 -14.41
N PRO A 79 -7.47 3.40 -15.71
CA PRO A 79 -7.32 4.34 -16.82
C PRO A 79 -8.40 5.42 -16.86
N ALA A 80 -9.62 5.08 -16.44
CA ALA A 80 -10.74 6.01 -16.36
C ALA A 80 -11.10 6.34 -14.91
N GLY A 81 -11.86 7.42 -14.73
CA GLY A 81 -12.30 7.92 -13.42
C GLY A 81 -11.61 9.24 -13.02
N GLY A 82 -10.53 9.61 -13.73
CA GLY A 82 -9.88 10.91 -13.59
C GLY A 82 -10.41 11.96 -14.59
N TYR A 83 -9.80 13.11 -14.60
CA TYR A 83 -10.23 14.23 -15.44
C TYR A 83 -10.03 13.98 -16.94
N SER A 84 -8.96 13.28 -17.32
CA SER A 84 -8.66 12.97 -18.74
C SER A 84 -9.61 11.96 -19.38
N LEU A 85 -10.18 11.07 -18.59
CA LEU A 85 -11.17 10.09 -19.01
C LEU A 85 -12.20 9.92 -17.89
N PRO A 86 -13.24 10.80 -17.86
CA PRO A 86 -14.23 10.79 -16.80
C PRO A 86 -15.08 9.51 -16.78
N MET A 87 -15.58 9.13 -15.61
CA MET A 87 -16.46 7.96 -15.43
C MET A 87 -17.74 7.99 -16.24
N PHE A 88 -18.23 9.17 -16.56
CA PHE A 88 -19.43 9.35 -17.39
C PHE A 88 -19.17 9.29 -18.91
N SER A 89 -17.93 9.07 -19.33
CA SER A 89 -17.65 8.84 -20.75
C SER A 89 -18.11 7.45 -21.17
N ASP A 90 -18.65 7.34 -22.37
CA ASP A 90 -19.20 6.08 -22.91
C ASP A 90 -18.17 4.94 -22.94
N ILE A 91 -16.90 5.29 -23.05
CA ILE A 91 -15.81 4.30 -23.13
C ILE A 91 -15.30 3.84 -21.75
N ALA A 92 -15.58 4.57 -20.66
CA ALA A 92 -15.08 4.21 -19.33
C ALA A 92 -15.62 2.86 -18.83
N GLY A 93 -16.86 2.56 -19.17
CA GLY A 93 -17.57 1.32 -18.81
C GLY A 93 -17.48 0.20 -19.85
N LEU A 94 -16.77 0.39 -20.96
CA LEU A 94 -16.63 -0.65 -21.98
C LEU A 94 -15.92 -1.89 -21.41
N GLU A 95 -16.53 -3.06 -21.61
CA GLU A 95 -15.96 -4.33 -21.20
C GLU A 95 -14.90 -4.78 -22.20
N ILE A 96 -13.77 -5.20 -21.66
CA ILE A 96 -12.66 -5.77 -22.40
C ILE A 96 -12.47 -7.19 -21.89
N THR A 97 -12.44 -8.15 -22.82
CA THR A 97 -12.14 -9.56 -22.51
C THR A 97 -10.78 -9.90 -23.09
N ASP A 98 -9.84 -10.35 -22.26
CA ASP A 98 -8.55 -10.80 -22.73
C ASP A 98 -8.58 -12.25 -23.24
N ALA A 99 -7.46 -12.72 -23.81
CA ALA A 99 -7.34 -14.05 -24.38
C ALA A 99 -7.55 -15.19 -23.36
N THR A 100 -7.52 -14.91 -22.06
CA THR A 100 -7.76 -15.87 -20.98
C THR A 100 -9.23 -15.86 -20.49
N GLY A 101 -10.09 -15.04 -21.10
CA GLY A 101 -11.47 -14.83 -20.68
C GLY A 101 -11.61 -13.98 -19.41
N ASN A 102 -10.58 -13.27 -18.99
CA ASN A 102 -10.65 -12.31 -17.90
C ASN A 102 -11.34 -11.02 -18.40
N VAL A 103 -12.30 -10.53 -17.64
CA VAL A 103 -13.11 -9.35 -18.02
C VAL A 103 -12.78 -8.18 -17.11
N TRP A 104 -12.57 -7.01 -17.69
CA TRP A 104 -12.33 -5.76 -16.98
C TRP A 104 -12.82 -4.56 -17.80
N ARG A 105 -12.97 -3.40 -17.15
CA ARG A 105 -13.36 -2.13 -17.77
C ARG A 105 -12.25 -1.11 -17.59
N LEU A 106 -12.27 -0.02 -18.35
CA LEU A 106 -11.29 1.06 -18.20
C LEU A 106 -11.39 1.77 -16.84
N CYS A 107 -12.54 1.70 -16.17
CA CYS A 107 -12.74 2.23 -14.83
C CYS A 107 -12.35 1.25 -13.71
N ASP A 108 -11.93 0.04 -14.04
CA ASP A 108 -11.45 -0.93 -13.06
C ASP A 108 -9.94 -0.82 -12.86
N ASP A 109 -9.48 -1.33 -11.71
CA ASP A 109 -8.06 -1.46 -11.43
C ASP A 109 -7.45 -2.55 -12.32
N ILE A 110 -6.62 -2.13 -13.27
CA ILE A 110 -5.89 -3.01 -14.18
C ILE A 110 -4.50 -3.25 -13.61
N MET A 111 -4.20 -4.51 -13.28
CA MET A 111 -2.93 -4.89 -12.68
C MET A 111 -2.16 -5.87 -13.57
N LYS A 112 -0.92 -5.52 -13.90
CA LYS A 112 0.06 -6.41 -14.52
C LYS A 112 0.84 -7.12 -13.43
N GLY A 113 0.28 -8.19 -12.87
CA GLY A 113 0.74 -8.83 -11.65
C GLY A 113 2.23 -9.19 -11.63
N LEU A 114 2.77 -9.74 -12.74
CA LEU A 114 4.20 -10.08 -12.84
C LEU A 114 5.10 -8.83 -12.81
N ASP A 115 4.68 -7.75 -13.44
CA ASP A 115 5.43 -6.49 -13.43
C ASP A 115 5.40 -5.84 -12.05
N VAL A 116 4.25 -5.88 -11.37
CA VAL A 116 4.12 -5.41 -9.98
C VAL A 116 5.00 -6.25 -9.05
N PHE A 117 5.02 -7.58 -9.23
CA PHE A 117 5.89 -8.47 -8.47
C PHE A 117 7.37 -8.08 -8.64
N LYS A 118 7.84 -7.95 -9.88
CA LYS A 118 9.23 -7.56 -10.19
C LYS A 118 9.58 -6.21 -9.58
N PHE A 119 8.68 -5.23 -9.71
CA PHE A 119 8.87 -3.90 -9.14
C PHE A 119 9.01 -3.96 -7.61
N THR A 120 8.09 -4.63 -6.91
CA THR A 120 8.07 -4.67 -5.45
C THR A 120 9.25 -5.44 -4.87
N THR A 121 9.67 -6.52 -5.51
CA THR A 121 10.83 -7.33 -5.07
C THR A 121 12.18 -6.68 -5.40
N ASP A 122 12.21 -5.68 -6.27
CA ASP A 122 13.38 -4.84 -6.52
C ASP A 122 13.45 -3.66 -5.52
N VAL A 123 12.38 -2.86 -5.40
CA VAL A 123 12.41 -1.63 -4.60
C VAL A 123 12.22 -1.87 -3.10
N GLY A 124 11.46 -2.90 -2.71
CA GLY A 124 11.16 -3.17 -1.31
C GLY A 124 12.41 -3.47 -0.46
N PRO A 125 13.23 -4.47 -0.85
CA PRO A 125 14.46 -4.79 -0.12
C PRO A 125 15.45 -3.62 -0.08
N LYS A 126 15.55 -2.88 -1.19
CA LYS A 126 16.39 -1.68 -1.25
C LYS A 126 15.89 -0.61 -0.25
N GLY A 127 14.59 -0.34 -0.22
CA GLY A 127 14.01 0.63 0.71
C GLY A 127 14.25 0.28 2.18
N ILE A 128 14.23 -1.02 2.55
CA ILE A 128 14.55 -1.47 3.90
C ILE A 128 16.02 -1.17 4.22
N LYS A 129 16.95 -1.48 3.32
CA LYS A 129 18.38 -1.18 3.50
C LYS A 129 18.62 0.32 3.63
N ASP A 130 18.04 1.09 2.72
CA ASP A 130 18.21 2.55 2.67
C ASP A 130 17.71 3.22 3.98
N ILE A 131 16.57 2.78 4.55
CA ILE A 131 16.06 3.37 5.80
C ILE A 131 16.89 2.96 7.02
N LEU A 132 17.40 1.74 7.07
CA LEU A 132 18.30 1.32 8.14
C LEU A 132 19.61 2.13 8.10
N GLU A 133 20.19 2.29 6.91
CA GLU A 133 21.39 3.12 6.72
C GLU A 133 21.11 4.58 7.11
N PHE A 134 20.03 5.18 6.60
CA PHE A 134 19.65 6.55 6.90
C PHE A 134 19.41 6.80 8.38
N SER A 135 18.78 5.85 9.08
CA SER A 135 18.50 5.97 10.52
C SER A 135 19.68 5.63 11.42
N GLY A 136 20.73 5.02 10.86
CA GLY A 136 21.86 4.48 11.66
C GLY A 136 21.46 3.28 12.52
N LYS A 137 20.36 2.59 12.17
CA LYS A 137 19.86 1.43 12.93
C LYS A 137 20.21 0.13 12.21
N SER A 138 20.40 -0.93 13.01
CA SER A 138 20.61 -2.27 12.48
C SER A 138 19.29 -3.05 12.37
N MET A 139 19.31 -4.17 11.65
CA MET A 139 18.17 -5.07 11.50
C MET A 139 17.69 -5.62 12.85
N GLU A 140 18.60 -5.88 13.75
CA GLU A 140 18.34 -6.42 15.10
C GLU A 140 17.59 -5.42 15.98
N TYR A 141 17.83 -4.11 15.77
CA TYR A 141 17.17 -3.03 16.51
C TYR A 141 15.66 -2.98 16.24
N ILE A 142 15.22 -3.47 15.09
CA ILE A 142 13.82 -3.42 14.69
C ILE A 142 13.07 -4.60 15.31
N ASP A 143 12.02 -4.31 16.06
CA ASP A 143 11.17 -5.33 16.68
C ASP A 143 10.21 -5.95 15.67
N TYR A 144 9.63 -5.14 14.75
CA TYR A 144 8.64 -5.62 13.81
C TYR A 144 8.59 -4.82 12.51
N PHE A 145 8.40 -5.54 11.39
CA PHE A 145 8.23 -4.98 10.04
C PHE A 145 6.77 -5.08 9.61
N ALA A 146 6.06 -3.97 9.62
CA ALA A 146 4.68 -3.89 9.13
C ALA A 146 4.67 -3.65 7.61
N PHE A 147 4.70 -4.73 6.84
CA PHE A 147 4.62 -4.64 5.38
C PHE A 147 3.22 -4.31 4.90
N HIS A 148 3.12 -3.57 3.78
CA HIS A 148 1.88 -3.56 3.00
C HIS A 148 1.54 -4.97 2.55
N GLN A 149 0.35 -5.45 2.89
CA GLN A 149 -0.09 -6.83 2.65
C GLN A 149 -0.63 -7.01 1.22
N ALA A 150 0.23 -6.81 0.21
CA ALA A 150 -0.14 -6.94 -1.20
C ALA A 150 -0.58 -8.38 -1.55
N ASN A 151 0.26 -9.34 -1.26
CA ASN A 151 -0.02 -10.77 -1.22
C ASN A 151 1.13 -11.50 -0.49
N LYS A 152 0.84 -12.72 -0.03
CA LYS A 152 1.78 -13.55 0.74
C LYS A 152 3.13 -13.77 0.05
N GLN A 153 3.11 -13.98 -1.27
CA GLN A 153 4.32 -14.23 -2.07
C GLN A 153 5.22 -12.98 -2.10
N ILE A 154 4.65 -11.80 -2.37
CA ILE A 154 5.40 -10.54 -2.41
C ILE A 154 6.03 -10.27 -1.06
N VAL A 155 5.23 -10.32 0.02
CA VAL A 155 5.73 -10.03 1.38
C VAL A 155 6.89 -10.93 1.75
N ARG A 156 6.75 -12.25 1.54
CA ARG A 156 7.82 -13.22 1.84
C ARG A 156 9.08 -13.00 1.01
N THR A 157 8.91 -12.71 -0.29
CA THR A 157 10.06 -12.49 -1.17
C THR A 157 10.80 -11.20 -0.80
N VAL A 158 10.09 -10.11 -0.51
CA VAL A 158 10.69 -8.86 -0.06
C VAL A 158 11.42 -9.05 1.27
N ALA A 159 10.80 -9.72 2.24
CA ALA A 159 11.42 -10.01 3.53
C ALA A 159 12.70 -10.85 3.38
N MET A 160 12.63 -11.92 2.56
CA MET A 160 13.78 -12.79 2.29
C MET A 160 14.94 -12.02 1.63
N TYR A 161 14.67 -11.20 0.61
CA TYR A 161 15.71 -10.44 -0.08
C TYR A 161 16.30 -9.31 0.78
N ALA A 162 15.53 -8.78 1.73
CA ALA A 162 16.01 -7.80 2.70
C ALA A 162 16.73 -8.43 3.89
N GLY A 163 16.65 -9.74 4.08
CA GLY A 163 17.20 -10.45 5.24
C GLY A 163 16.38 -10.24 6.52
N VAL A 164 15.09 -9.97 6.40
CA VAL A 164 14.19 -9.80 7.58
C VAL A 164 13.88 -11.16 8.20
N PRO A 165 14.12 -11.35 9.51
CA PRO A 165 13.80 -12.59 10.21
C PRO A 165 12.32 -12.92 10.16
N GLY A 166 11.98 -14.22 10.05
CA GLY A 166 10.62 -14.68 9.86
C GLY A 166 9.65 -14.42 11.02
N ASP A 167 10.18 -14.24 12.21
CA ASP A 167 9.45 -13.90 13.44
C ASP A 167 9.17 -12.40 13.59
N LYS A 168 9.82 -11.57 12.77
CA LYS A 168 9.67 -10.11 12.82
C LYS A 168 8.65 -9.53 11.83
N TYR A 169 7.87 -10.35 11.12
CA TYR A 169 6.81 -9.88 10.22
C TYR A 169 5.70 -10.90 10.07
N SER A 170 4.53 -10.44 9.59
CA SER A 170 3.42 -11.33 9.18
C SER A 170 3.20 -11.24 7.68
N ALA A 171 2.88 -12.39 7.07
CA ALA A 171 2.50 -12.51 5.65
C ALA A 171 1.14 -13.24 5.51
N GLU A 172 0.26 -13.10 6.49
CA GLU A 172 -1.04 -13.79 6.53
C GLU A 172 -2.16 -12.87 6.08
N THR A 173 -2.22 -12.61 4.78
CA THR A 173 -3.20 -11.70 4.15
C THR A 173 -4.67 -12.10 4.44
N LEU A 174 -4.95 -13.38 4.63
CA LEU A 174 -6.31 -13.87 4.90
C LEU A 174 -6.71 -13.79 6.37
N SER A 175 -5.77 -13.77 7.30
CA SER A 175 -6.08 -13.67 8.73
C SER A 175 -6.42 -12.25 9.19
N LEU A 176 -6.11 -11.23 8.38
CA LEU A 176 -6.49 -9.84 8.65
C LEU A 176 -8.01 -9.64 8.64
N ILE A 177 -8.77 -10.47 7.93
CA ILE A 177 -10.24 -10.48 7.97
C ILE A 177 -10.75 -10.80 9.37
N HIS A 178 -10.04 -11.64 10.13
CA HIS A 178 -10.41 -12.00 11.51
C HIS A 178 -9.90 -11.00 12.57
N ILE A 179 -8.90 -10.19 12.25
CA ILE A 179 -8.36 -9.16 13.17
C ILE A 179 -9.22 -7.89 13.15
N SER A 180 -9.92 -7.63 12.04
CA SER A 180 -10.76 -6.45 11.88
C SER A 180 -12.21 -6.64 12.33
N GLU A 181 -12.63 -7.84 12.71
CA GLU A 181 -13.93 -8.02 13.36
C GLU A 181 -13.86 -7.48 14.81
N PRO A 182 -14.74 -6.54 15.20
CA PRO A 182 -14.85 -6.14 16.59
C PRO A 182 -15.29 -7.37 17.40
N THR A 183 -14.43 -7.82 18.31
CA THR A 183 -14.82 -8.82 19.30
C THR A 183 -16.02 -8.28 20.04
N ARG A 184 -17.19 -8.82 19.76
CA ARG A 184 -18.40 -8.61 20.58
C ARG A 184 -18.14 -9.28 21.93
N HIS A 185 -17.87 -8.47 22.93
CA HIS A 185 -18.02 -8.82 24.34
C HIS A 185 -19.38 -8.36 24.82
#